data_bad52e35bf98a652a380c36e4b2e1d31
#
_entry.id   bad52e35bf98a652a380c36e4b2e1d31
#
_cell.length_a   1.000
_cell.length_b   1.000
_cell.length_c   1.000
_cell.angle_alpha   90.00
_cell.angle_beta   90.00
_cell.angle_gamma   90.00
#
_symmetry.space_group_name_H-M   'P 1'
#
loop_
_entity.id
_entity.type
_entity.pdbx_description
1 polymer ?
#
loop_
_entity_poly.entity_id
_entity_poly.type
_entity_poly.pdbx_seq_one_letter_code
_entity_poly.pdbx_strand_id
1 'polypeptide(L)'
;NLMKKFKKIKRLPNNYSHNQIIKEKINFVFTCYGSVGTEYPLFNIPVVNASRNNPHHRYNFNINPKSIEELKTIILNLPNINCSINKNEIYEHYFLKHIYITKNWIIENLKEYLEYVGGWSGQNSFKVYEYWLSKINNKKRHQIFKSIENFINSDEDAITIEHLDH
;
A
#
# COMPACT_ATOMS: atom_id res chain seq x y z
N ASN A 1 -0.13 -25.51 -13.68
CA ASN A 1 0.94 -24.52 -13.87
C ASN A 1 0.55 -23.56 -14.98
N LEU A 2 0.32 -22.28 -14.64
CA LEU A 2 -0.11 -21.21 -15.56
C LEU A 2 0.83 -21.08 -16.77
N MET A 3 2.14 -21.20 -16.56
CA MET A 3 3.13 -21.07 -17.64
C MET A 3 3.03 -22.20 -18.66
N LYS A 4 2.58 -23.40 -18.28
CA LYS A 4 2.31 -24.49 -19.23
C LYS A 4 1.06 -24.18 -20.09
N LYS A 5 0.05 -23.53 -19.49
CA LYS A 5 -1.20 -23.16 -20.16
C LYS A 5 -1.03 -21.95 -21.08
N PHE A 6 -0.20 -20.99 -20.70
CA PHE A 6 -0.04 -19.71 -21.40
C PHE A 6 1.41 -19.52 -21.84
N LYS A 7 1.76 -19.98 -23.02
CA LYS A 7 3.12 -19.98 -23.59
C LYS A 7 3.77 -18.56 -23.70
N LYS A 8 2.94 -17.53 -23.76
CA LYS A 8 3.40 -16.14 -23.83
C LYS A 8 3.80 -15.54 -22.47
N ILE A 9 3.44 -16.19 -21.36
CA ILE A 9 3.83 -15.73 -20.02
C ILE A 9 5.27 -16.16 -19.76
N LYS A 10 6.12 -15.19 -19.44
CA LYS A 10 7.51 -15.42 -19.05
C LYS A 10 7.68 -15.10 -17.57
N ARG A 11 8.40 -15.94 -16.85
CA ARG A 11 8.84 -15.66 -15.50
C ARG A 11 10.18 -14.93 -15.55
N LEU A 12 10.25 -13.78 -14.91
CA LEU A 12 11.52 -13.08 -14.74
C LEU A 12 12.38 -13.77 -13.66
N PRO A 13 13.71 -13.73 -13.76
CA PRO A 13 14.60 -14.16 -12.71
C PRO A 13 14.33 -13.40 -11.39
N ASN A 14 14.54 -14.04 -10.25
CA ASN A 14 14.29 -13.42 -8.95
C ASN A 14 15.20 -12.20 -8.65
N ASN A 15 16.32 -12.10 -9.32
CA ASN A 15 17.28 -10.99 -9.21
C ASN A 15 17.05 -9.89 -10.25
N TYR A 16 15.96 -9.93 -11.01
CA TYR A 16 15.63 -8.91 -12.00
C TYR A 16 15.15 -7.65 -11.28
N SER A 17 15.87 -6.55 -11.44
CA SER A 17 15.53 -5.29 -10.75
C SER A 17 14.41 -4.52 -11.46
N HIS A 18 13.70 -3.67 -10.70
CA HIS A 18 12.68 -2.76 -11.26
C HIS A 18 13.28 -1.85 -12.36
N ASN A 19 14.52 -1.38 -12.19
CA ASN A 19 15.20 -0.58 -13.20
C ASN A 19 15.42 -1.33 -14.52
N GLN A 20 15.69 -2.63 -14.45
CA GLN A 20 15.81 -3.46 -15.66
C GLN A 20 14.45 -3.61 -16.35
N ILE A 21 13.38 -3.85 -15.56
CA ILE A 21 12.02 -3.94 -16.10
C ILE A 21 11.59 -2.64 -16.79
N ILE A 22 11.89 -1.48 -16.19
CA ILE A 22 11.55 -0.18 -16.76
C ILE A 22 12.30 0.05 -18.09
N LYS A 23 13.55 -0.38 -18.17
CA LYS A 23 14.35 -0.29 -19.43
C LYS A 23 13.78 -1.14 -20.57
N GLU A 24 13.06 -2.21 -20.26
CA GLU A 24 12.34 -3.05 -21.25
C GLU A 24 11.13 -2.35 -21.87
N LYS A 25 10.84 -1.09 -21.49
CA LYS A 25 9.74 -0.26 -22.03
C LYS A 25 8.38 -0.95 -21.94
N ILE A 26 8.09 -1.51 -20.77
CA ILE A 26 6.77 -2.11 -20.51
C ILE A 26 5.67 -1.04 -20.60
N ASN A 27 4.53 -1.42 -21.14
CA ASN A 27 3.40 -0.50 -21.38
C ASN A 27 2.47 -0.39 -20.16
N PHE A 28 2.31 -1.48 -19.39
CA PHE A 28 1.41 -1.55 -18.24
C PHE A 28 1.95 -2.49 -17.17
N VAL A 29 1.56 -2.21 -15.94
CA VAL A 29 1.81 -3.09 -14.78
C VAL A 29 0.49 -3.44 -14.13
N PHE A 30 0.39 -4.68 -13.64
CA PHE A 30 -0.73 -5.14 -12.82
C PHE A 30 -0.24 -5.44 -11.40
N THR A 31 -1.01 -4.97 -10.42
CA THR A 31 -0.77 -5.31 -9.03
C THR A 31 -2.08 -5.48 -8.27
N CYS A 32 -2.05 -6.29 -7.21
CA CYS A 32 -3.14 -6.34 -6.24
C CYS A 32 -2.83 -5.47 -5.02
N TYR A 33 -1.58 -5.48 -4.54
CA TYR A 33 -1.20 -4.80 -3.30
C TYR A 33 0.28 -4.35 -3.27
N GLY A 34 1.00 -4.47 -4.38
CA GLY A 34 2.43 -4.19 -4.43
C GLY A 34 2.78 -2.71 -4.45
N SER A 35 3.97 -2.36 -3.93
CA SER A 35 4.56 -1.01 -4.01
C SER A 35 4.76 -0.53 -5.45
N VAL A 36 4.81 -1.45 -6.40
CA VAL A 36 4.84 -1.13 -7.84
C VAL A 36 3.70 -0.21 -8.27
N GLY A 37 2.56 -0.21 -7.52
CA GLY A 37 1.45 0.71 -7.74
C GLY A 37 1.78 2.18 -7.50
N THR A 38 2.81 2.49 -6.74
CA THR A 38 3.30 3.86 -6.52
C THR A 38 4.61 4.14 -7.22
N GLU A 39 5.43 3.11 -7.46
CA GLU A 39 6.77 3.26 -8.04
C GLU A 39 6.70 3.48 -9.57
N TYR A 40 5.96 2.65 -10.29
CA TYR A 40 5.94 2.69 -11.75
C TYR A 40 5.24 3.92 -12.35
N PRO A 41 4.17 4.49 -11.74
CA PRO A 41 3.59 5.74 -12.20
C PRO A 41 4.57 6.92 -12.19
N LEU A 42 5.58 6.93 -11.30
CA LEU A 42 6.64 7.94 -11.31
C LEU A 42 7.44 7.95 -12.62
N PHE A 43 7.54 6.80 -13.28
CA PHE A 43 8.20 6.61 -14.58
C PHE A 43 7.22 6.72 -15.75
N ASN A 44 6.00 7.23 -15.53
CA ASN A 44 4.91 7.33 -16.51
C ASN A 44 4.47 5.95 -17.07
N ILE A 45 4.59 4.89 -16.27
CA ILE A 45 4.12 3.56 -16.61
C ILE A 45 2.78 3.33 -15.90
N PRO A 46 1.66 3.22 -16.64
CA PRO A 46 0.36 3.01 -16.04
C PRO A 46 0.27 1.69 -15.27
N VAL A 47 -0.38 1.73 -14.11
CA VAL A 47 -0.61 0.56 -13.28
C VAL A 47 -2.11 0.29 -13.17
N VAL A 48 -2.50 -0.95 -13.44
CA VAL A 48 -3.85 -1.45 -13.15
C VAL A 48 -3.84 -2.12 -11.79
N ASN A 49 -4.59 -1.55 -10.86
CA ASN A 49 -4.70 -2.02 -9.50
C ASN A 49 -5.91 -2.95 -9.36
N ALA A 50 -5.68 -4.25 -9.37
CA ALA A 50 -6.75 -5.26 -9.36
C ALA A 50 -7.41 -5.47 -7.98
N SER A 51 -7.00 -4.74 -6.95
CA SER A 51 -7.56 -4.87 -5.59
C SER A 51 -8.03 -3.53 -5.05
N ARG A 52 -9.25 -3.51 -4.52
CA ARG A 52 -9.81 -2.35 -3.81
C ARG A 52 -9.20 -2.14 -2.41
N ASN A 53 -8.52 -3.15 -1.87
CA ASN A 53 -7.85 -3.06 -0.57
C ASN A 53 -6.44 -2.46 -0.66
N ASN A 54 -6.01 -2.04 -1.85
CA ASN A 54 -4.73 -1.39 -2.01
C ASN A 54 -4.78 0.01 -1.36
N PRO A 55 -3.80 0.40 -0.51
CA PRO A 55 -3.81 1.68 0.21
C PRO A 55 -3.92 2.91 -0.68
N HIS A 56 -3.46 2.80 -1.93
CA HIS A 56 -3.51 3.90 -2.90
C HIS A 56 -4.66 3.79 -3.90
N HIS A 57 -5.66 2.95 -3.67
CA HIS A 57 -6.77 2.80 -4.62
C HIS A 57 -7.69 4.04 -4.73
N ARG A 58 -7.64 4.94 -3.75
CA ARG A 58 -8.40 6.20 -3.78
C ARG A 58 -7.77 7.29 -4.64
N TYR A 59 -6.50 7.13 -4.99
CA TYR A 59 -5.78 8.06 -5.85
C TYR A 59 -5.99 7.76 -7.33
N ASN A 60 -5.90 8.82 -8.15
CA ASN A 60 -6.15 8.72 -9.61
C ASN A 60 -4.89 8.45 -10.43
N PHE A 61 -3.74 8.24 -9.80
CA PHE A 61 -2.51 7.89 -10.53
C PHE A 61 -2.46 6.42 -11.00
N ASN A 62 -3.44 5.60 -10.62
CA ASN A 62 -3.60 4.23 -11.07
C ASN A 62 -4.98 4.03 -11.71
N ILE A 63 -5.08 3.00 -12.54
CA ILE A 63 -6.36 2.52 -13.07
C ILE A 63 -6.96 1.58 -12.02
N ASN A 64 -8.05 2.02 -11.38
CA ASN A 64 -8.68 1.32 -10.25
C ASN A 64 -10.07 0.78 -10.66
N PRO A 65 -10.18 -0.43 -11.23
CA PRO A 65 -11.45 -1.01 -11.63
C PRO A 65 -12.37 -1.21 -10.42
N LYS A 66 -13.64 -0.91 -10.58
CA LYS A 66 -14.67 -1.00 -9.53
C LYS A 66 -15.29 -2.40 -9.45
N SER A 67 -15.17 -3.20 -10.53
CA SER A 67 -15.69 -4.57 -10.60
C SER A 67 -14.76 -5.48 -11.40
N ILE A 68 -15.02 -6.79 -11.34
CA ILE A 68 -14.30 -7.79 -12.15
C ILE A 68 -14.61 -7.60 -13.63
N GLU A 69 -15.82 -7.20 -13.97
CA GLU A 69 -16.27 -6.95 -15.35
C GLU A 69 -15.51 -5.75 -15.93
N GLU A 70 -15.36 -4.68 -15.16
CA GLU A 70 -14.56 -3.52 -15.54
C GLU A 70 -13.09 -3.89 -15.71
N LEU A 71 -12.52 -4.67 -14.78
CA LEU A 71 -11.14 -5.18 -14.91
C LEU A 71 -10.95 -5.98 -16.21
N LYS A 72 -11.89 -6.86 -16.55
CA LYS A 72 -11.85 -7.60 -17.83
C LYS A 72 -11.88 -6.67 -19.03
N THR A 73 -12.77 -5.67 -19.00
CA THR A 73 -12.88 -4.66 -20.07
C THR A 73 -11.58 -3.88 -20.22
N ILE A 74 -10.97 -3.46 -19.11
CA ILE A 74 -9.66 -2.79 -19.09
C ILE A 74 -8.59 -3.68 -19.73
N ILE A 75 -8.49 -4.94 -19.32
CA ILE A 75 -7.48 -5.88 -19.85
C ILE A 75 -7.62 -6.05 -21.35
N LEU A 76 -8.85 -6.18 -21.86
CA LEU A 76 -9.13 -6.36 -23.29
C LEU A 76 -8.80 -5.12 -24.11
N ASN A 77 -8.88 -3.93 -23.52
CA ASN A 77 -8.66 -2.65 -24.18
C ASN A 77 -7.32 -1.98 -23.86
N LEU A 78 -6.41 -2.67 -23.18
CA LEU A 78 -5.12 -2.12 -22.74
C LEU A 78 -4.37 -1.30 -23.80
N PRO A 79 -4.26 -1.74 -25.06
CA PRO A 79 -3.55 -0.98 -26.09
C PRO A 79 -4.13 0.41 -26.36
N ASN A 80 -5.41 0.63 -26.01
CA ASN A 80 -6.16 1.84 -26.31
C ASN A 80 -6.45 2.70 -25.06
N ILE A 81 -5.96 2.30 -23.89
CA ILE A 81 -6.22 3.03 -22.65
C ILE A 81 -5.20 4.15 -22.49
N ASN A 82 -5.70 5.38 -22.52
CA ASN A 82 -4.93 6.54 -22.09
C ASN A 82 -5.09 6.73 -20.58
N CYS A 83 -3.98 6.70 -19.86
CA CYS A 83 -3.93 6.98 -18.43
C CYS A 83 -3.16 8.30 -18.21
N SER A 84 -3.85 9.29 -17.65
CA SER A 84 -3.22 10.50 -17.17
C SER A 84 -2.71 10.27 -15.76
N ILE A 85 -1.40 10.30 -15.56
CA ILE A 85 -0.76 10.07 -14.27
C ILE A 85 -0.52 11.41 -13.58
N ASN A 86 -1.24 11.65 -12.49
CA ASN A 86 -1.01 12.81 -11.64
C ASN A 86 0.12 12.54 -10.64
N LYS A 87 1.32 13.04 -10.92
CA LYS A 87 2.49 12.84 -10.04
C LYS A 87 2.36 13.54 -8.69
N ASN A 88 1.59 14.62 -8.58
CA ASN A 88 1.37 15.31 -7.31
C ASN A 88 0.64 14.42 -6.32
N GLU A 89 -0.34 13.65 -6.77
CA GLU A 89 -1.02 12.66 -5.93
C GLU A 89 -0.07 11.53 -5.46
N ILE A 90 0.91 11.15 -6.29
CA ILE A 90 1.92 10.17 -5.89
C ILE A 90 2.81 10.76 -4.79
N TYR A 91 3.26 12.00 -4.94
CA TYR A 91 4.08 12.69 -3.93
C TYR A 91 3.31 12.89 -2.63
N GLU A 92 2.04 13.27 -2.71
CA GLU A 92 1.14 13.34 -1.54
C GLU A 92 1.03 11.99 -0.83
N HIS A 93 0.79 10.91 -1.56
CA HIS A 93 0.74 9.57 -0.99
C HIS A 93 2.05 9.19 -0.28
N TYR A 94 3.20 9.45 -0.91
CA TYR A 94 4.51 9.19 -0.29
C TYR A 94 4.73 10.06 0.95
N PHE A 95 4.38 11.33 0.89
CA PHE A 95 4.49 12.24 2.02
C PHE A 95 3.67 11.74 3.20
N LEU A 96 2.39 11.48 2.99
CA LEU A 96 1.50 10.97 4.03
C LEU A 96 2.01 9.66 4.62
N LYS A 97 2.35 8.69 3.78
CA LYS A 97 2.72 7.35 4.22
C LYS A 97 4.10 7.26 4.88
N HIS A 98 5.08 8.03 4.44
CA HIS A 98 6.47 7.84 4.83
C HIS A 98 7.10 9.00 5.60
N ILE A 99 6.48 10.17 5.57
CA ILE A 99 6.99 11.37 6.24
C ILE A 99 6.03 11.81 7.34
N TYR A 100 4.76 12.01 6.99
CA TYR A 100 3.76 12.53 7.93
C TYR A 100 3.31 11.49 8.95
N ILE A 101 3.07 10.24 8.56
CA ILE A 101 2.69 9.13 9.46
C ILE A 101 3.94 8.44 10.03
N THR A 102 4.94 9.18 10.44
CA THR A 102 6.16 8.59 11.02
C THR A 102 5.99 8.17 12.47
N LYS A 103 5.05 8.73 13.20
CA LYS A 103 4.73 8.33 14.56
C LYS A 103 3.72 7.18 14.54
N ASN A 104 4.22 5.96 14.58
CA ASN A 104 3.34 4.85 14.91
C ASN A 104 3.06 4.89 16.42
N TRP A 105 1.84 5.16 16.77
CA TRP A 105 1.38 5.31 18.16
C TRP A 105 1.48 4.03 19.00
N ILE A 106 1.63 2.86 18.37
CA ILE A 106 1.83 1.57 19.02
C ILE A 106 3.29 1.15 18.95
N ILE A 107 3.95 1.35 17.80
CA ILE A 107 5.32 0.90 17.52
C ILE A 107 6.23 2.12 17.44
N GLU A 108 6.79 2.54 18.57
CA GLU A 108 7.70 3.68 18.62
C GLU A 108 9.06 3.37 17.97
N ASN A 109 9.50 2.13 18.04
CA ASN A 109 10.74 1.65 17.47
C ASN A 109 10.49 0.43 16.59
N LEU A 110 10.43 0.66 15.28
CA LEU A 110 10.17 -0.40 14.29
C LEU A 110 11.26 -1.49 14.30
N LYS A 111 12.51 -1.12 14.53
CA LYS A 111 13.62 -2.08 14.58
C LYS A 111 13.46 -3.04 15.76
N GLU A 112 13.26 -2.51 16.96
CA GLU A 112 13.01 -3.29 18.16
C GLU A 112 11.81 -4.22 18.01
N TYR A 113 10.72 -3.69 17.45
CA TYR A 113 9.52 -4.48 17.16
C TYR A 113 9.80 -5.65 16.22
N LEU A 114 10.47 -5.39 15.09
CA LEU A 114 10.79 -6.43 14.13
C LEU A 114 11.73 -7.50 14.69
N GLU A 115 12.71 -7.10 15.50
CA GLU A 115 13.60 -8.03 16.24
C GLU A 115 12.78 -8.92 17.19
N TYR A 116 11.85 -8.35 17.94
CA TYR A 116 11.00 -9.08 18.88
C TYR A 116 10.09 -10.09 18.20
N VAL A 117 9.40 -9.70 17.13
CA VAL A 117 8.45 -10.58 16.44
C VAL A 117 9.12 -11.57 15.48
N GLY A 118 10.42 -11.44 15.18
CA GLY A 118 11.13 -12.31 14.25
C GLY A 118 11.09 -11.84 12.80
N GLY A 119 11.14 -10.54 12.56
CA GLY A 119 11.14 -9.90 11.26
C GLY A 119 9.76 -9.77 10.63
N TRP A 120 9.73 -9.41 9.35
CA TRP A 120 8.48 -9.21 8.61
C TRP A 120 7.60 -10.46 8.55
N SER A 121 8.18 -11.65 8.53
CA SER A 121 7.44 -12.91 8.53
C SER A 121 6.75 -13.21 9.86
N GLY A 122 7.24 -12.63 10.96
CA GLY A 122 6.70 -12.82 12.30
C GLY A 122 5.47 -11.96 12.62
N GLN A 123 5.07 -11.06 11.74
CA GLN A 123 3.94 -10.15 11.98
C GLN A 123 2.58 -10.83 12.13
N ASN A 124 2.45 -12.08 11.72
CA ASN A 124 1.24 -12.88 11.93
C ASN A 124 1.33 -13.78 13.18
N SER A 125 2.38 -13.62 14.01
CA SER A 125 2.57 -14.41 15.21
C SER A 125 1.91 -13.77 16.43
N PHE A 126 1.66 -14.58 17.47
CA PHE A 126 1.12 -14.11 18.74
C PHE A 126 2.06 -13.08 19.43
N LYS A 127 3.34 -13.09 19.12
CA LYS A 127 4.34 -12.13 19.63
C LYS A 127 4.00 -10.67 19.34
N VAL A 128 3.23 -10.41 18.29
CA VAL A 128 2.73 -9.06 17.98
C VAL A 128 1.87 -8.52 19.12
N TYR A 129 0.94 -9.33 19.60
CA TYR A 129 0.06 -8.95 20.72
C TYR A 129 0.84 -8.83 22.03
N GLU A 130 1.79 -9.73 22.28
CA GLU A 130 2.66 -9.65 23.46
C GLU A 130 3.47 -8.36 23.47
N TYR A 131 4.07 -7.99 22.32
CA TYR A 131 4.79 -6.72 22.19
C TYR A 131 3.88 -5.52 22.47
N TRP A 132 2.71 -5.48 21.84
CA TRP A 132 1.76 -4.39 22.05
C TRP A 132 1.32 -4.28 23.51
N LEU A 133 0.96 -5.38 24.14
CA LEU A 133 0.58 -5.39 25.55
C LEU A 133 1.71 -4.90 26.46
N SER A 134 2.97 -5.22 26.14
CA SER A 134 4.12 -4.74 26.92
C SER A 134 4.38 -3.24 26.79
N LYS A 135 3.99 -2.62 25.67
CA LYS A 135 4.22 -1.20 25.37
C LYS A 135 3.03 -0.29 25.71
N ILE A 136 1.82 -0.84 25.79
CA ILE A 136 0.61 -0.08 26.07
C ILE A 136 0.34 -0.07 27.58
N ASN A 137 0.76 1.00 28.25
CA ASN A 137 0.36 1.26 29.62
C ASN A 137 -1.07 1.85 29.68
N ASN A 138 -1.64 1.95 30.89
CA ASN A 138 -3.01 2.44 31.08
C ASN A 138 -3.21 3.87 30.57
N LYS A 139 -2.22 4.76 30.70
CA LYS A 139 -2.30 6.13 30.19
C LYS A 139 -2.38 6.15 28.65
N LYS A 140 -1.50 5.41 27.98
CA LYS A 140 -1.46 5.31 26.53
C LYS A 140 -2.74 4.68 25.98
N ARG A 141 -3.26 3.65 26.67
CA ARG A 141 -4.55 3.02 26.32
C ARG A 141 -5.70 4.02 26.38
N HIS A 142 -5.75 4.82 27.46
CA HIS A 142 -6.80 5.83 27.60
C HIS A 142 -6.72 6.90 26.51
N GLN A 143 -5.54 7.38 26.16
CA GLN A 143 -5.32 8.33 25.07
C GLN A 143 -5.80 7.77 23.72
N ILE A 144 -5.45 6.51 23.43
CA ILE A 144 -5.86 5.83 22.21
C ILE A 144 -7.40 5.74 22.11
N PHE A 145 -8.05 5.27 23.17
CA PHE A 145 -9.51 5.16 23.20
C PHE A 145 -10.20 6.52 23.05
N LYS A 146 -9.70 7.53 23.75
CA LYS A 146 -10.23 8.88 23.62
C LYS A 146 -10.07 9.44 22.19
N SER A 147 -8.94 9.19 21.55
CA SER A 147 -8.72 9.60 20.15
C SER A 147 -9.66 8.90 19.18
N ILE A 148 -9.89 7.60 19.37
CA ILE A 148 -10.86 6.83 18.58
C ILE A 148 -12.30 7.33 18.84
N GLU A 149 -12.66 7.59 20.07
CA GLU A 149 -13.97 8.13 20.46
C GLU A 149 -14.19 9.52 19.83
N ASN A 150 -13.22 10.39 19.89
CA ASN A 150 -13.26 11.71 19.26
C ASN A 150 -13.43 11.60 17.73
N PHE A 151 -12.70 10.68 17.10
CA PHE A 151 -12.84 10.42 15.66
C PHE A 151 -14.25 9.90 15.31
N ILE A 152 -14.78 8.94 16.06
CA ILE A 152 -16.13 8.40 15.83
C ILE A 152 -17.20 9.48 15.96
N ASN A 153 -17.01 10.46 16.85
CA ASN A 153 -17.92 11.57 17.07
C ASN A 153 -17.65 12.79 16.19
N SER A 154 -16.65 12.74 15.31
CA SER A 154 -16.34 13.78 14.33
C SER A 154 -16.97 13.47 12.96
N ASP A 155 -17.11 14.47 12.11
CA ASP A 155 -17.54 14.32 10.72
C ASP A 155 -16.36 14.01 9.78
N GLU A 156 -15.23 13.55 10.31
CA GLU A 156 -14.02 13.31 9.53
C GLU A 156 -13.98 11.90 8.94
N ASP A 157 -13.48 11.79 7.72
CA ASP A 157 -13.36 10.50 7.00
C ASP A 157 -12.15 9.66 7.45
N ALA A 158 -11.21 10.23 8.21
CA ALA A 158 -10.01 9.55 8.66
C ALA A 158 -9.50 10.08 9.98
N ILE A 159 -8.93 9.20 10.82
CA ILE A 159 -8.24 9.60 12.04
C ILE A 159 -6.91 10.28 11.66
N THR A 160 -6.70 11.50 12.13
CA THR A 160 -5.49 12.28 11.89
C THR A 160 -4.54 12.22 13.09
N ILE A 161 -3.28 12.67 12.88
CA ILE A 161 -2.29 12.75 13.96
C ILE A 161 -2.75 13.72 15.05
N GLU A 162 -3.47 14.78 14.71
CA GLU A 162 -4.01 15.74 15.65
C GLU A 162 -4.95 15.09 16.66
N HIS A 163 -5.66 14.05 16.28
CA HIS A 163 -6.48 13.26 17.21
C HIS A 163 -5.65 12.42 18.20
N LEU A 164 -4.35 12.22 17.93
CA LEU A 164 -3.47 11.38 18.72
C LEU A 164 -2.59 12.17 19.69
N ASP A 165 -2.44 13.47 19.50
CA ASP A 165 -1.56 14.34 20.30
C ASP A 165 -2.32 15.08 21.44
N HIS A 166 -3.63 14.85 21.61
CA HIS A 166 -4.50 15.31 22.70
C HIS A 166 -4.90 14.15 23.59
#